data_70f6d5fa97d9c89befc7abbc3c53cd7e
#
_entry.id   70f6d5fa97d9c89befc7abbc3c53cd7e
#
_cell.length_a   1.000
_cell.length_b   1.000
_cell.length_c   1.000
_cell.angle_alpha   90.00
_cell.angle_beta   90.00
_cell.angle_gamma   90.00
#
_symmetry.space_group_name_H-M   'P 1'
#
loop_
_entity.id
_entity.type
_entity.pdbx_description
1 polymer ?
#
loop_
_entity_poly.entity_id
_entity_poly.type
_entity_poly.pdbx_seq_one_letter_code
_entity_poly.pdbx_strand_id
1 'polypeptide(L)'
;ATTPIAMSACDWREMEAPARTAGVDYFINKPVLREHLRDMLLVVTHHRHAFDVPAMPEEVRFNREKILIAEDNDLNAEILKTLLESRNLSVVWAENGKVAVGLFAESEPGEYAAILMDVRMPVMDGLEATRHIRGMTREDARRIPIFALSANAFADDIQRSLQCGMNTHFNKPVDMDSICAALHYWLEHDKGNRP
;
A
#
# COMPACT_ATOMS: atom_id res chain seq x y z
N ALA A 1 -18.88 13.07 6.19
CA ALA A 1 -18.21 13.79 5.09
C ALA A 1 -18.63 13.18 3.77
N THR A 2 -18.78 14.00 2.72
CA THR A 2 -19.15 13.55 1.37
C THR A 2 -17.87 13.44 0.56
N THR A 3 -17.66 12.32 -0.13
CA THR A 3 -16.51 12.13 -1.03
C THR A 3 -16.92 12.49 -2.44
N PRO A 4 -16.40 13.55 -3.06
CA PRO A 4 -16.73 13.94 -4.43
C PRO A 4 -16.06 12.99 -5.42
N ILE A 5 -16.84 12.53 -6.41
CA ILE A 5 -16.38 11.71 -7.53
C ILE A 5 -16.66 12.48 -8.81
N ALA A 6 -15.64 12.76 -9.61
CA ALA A 6 -15.81 13.42 -10.89
C ALA A 6 -16.02 12.40 -12.03
N MET A 7 -16.94 12.72 -12.95
CA MET A 7 -17.24 11.88 -14.10
C MET A 7 -17.06 12.67 -15.41
N SER A 8 -16.21 12.17 -16.34
CA SER A 8 -15.97 12.82 -17.62
C SER A 8 -16.02 11.85 -18.81
N ALA A 9 -16.34 12.40 -19.97
CA ALA A 9 -16.22 11.71 -21.26
C ALA A 9 -14.88 12.00 -21.97
N CYS A 10 -14.06 12.90 -21.43
CA CYS A 10 -12.78 13.34 -21.99
C CYS A 10 -11.60 12.79 -21.19
N ASP A 11 -10.41 12.78 -21.81
CA ASP A 11 -9.16 12.39 -21.13
C ASP A 11 -8.89 13.33 -19.93
N TRP A 12 -8.67 12.73 -18.77
CA TRP A 12 -8.50 13.44 -17.49
C TRP A 12 -7.18 14.18 -17.34
N ARG A 13 -6.18 13.85 -18.16
CA ARG A 13 -4.81 14.34 -17.98
C ARG A 13 -4.68 15.84 -17.92
N GLU A 14 -5.54 16.56 -18.63
CA GLU A 14 -5.54 18.04 -18.64
C GLU A 14 -6.35 18.66 -17.49
N MET A 15 -7.28 17.90 -16.88
CA MET A 15 -8.18 18.41 -15.85
C MET A 15 -7.91 17.85 -14.45
N GLU A 16 -6.99 16.91 -14.32
CA GLU A 16 -6.73 16.22 -13.05
C GLU A 16 -6.20 17.18 -11.97
N ALA A 17 -5.19 17.98 -12.27
CA ALA A 17 -4.59 18.89 -11.31
C ALA A 17 -5.56 19.96 -10.77
N PRO A 18 -6.36 20.65 -11.63
CA PRO A 18 -7.40 21.57 -11.16
C PRO A 18 -8.48 20.88 -10.35
N ALA A 19 -8.91 19.68 -10.74
CA ALA A 19 -9.98 18.96 -10.04
C ALA A 19 -9.53 18.49 -8.66
N ARG A 20 -8.29 18.00 -8.51
CA ARG A 20 -7.71 17.67 -7.21
C ARG A 20 -7.61 18.89 -6.29
N THR A 21 -7.22 20.03 -6.83
CA THR A 21 -7.18 21.29 -6.07
C THR A 21 -8.59 21.70 -5.59
N ALA A 22 -9.64 21.32 -6.34
CA ALA A 22 -11.03 21.50 -5.96
C ALA A 22 -11.57 20.43 -4.99
N GLY A 23 -10.73 19.48 -4.54
CA GLY A 23 -11.11 18.45 -3.58
C GLY A 23 -11.75 17.21 -4.19
N VAL A 24 -11.48 16.93 -5.47
CA VAL A 24 -11.95 15.70 -6.14
C VAL A 24 -10.84 14.63 -6.05
N ASP A 25 -11.11 13.54 -5.37
CA ASP A 25 -10.14 12.46 -5.16
C ASP A 25 -10.31 11.30 -6.15
N TYR A 26 -11.53 11.13 -6.69
CA TYR A 26 -11.87 10.00 -7.53
C TYR A 26 -12.45 10.44 -8.87
N PHE A 27 -12.06 9.70 -9.93
CA PHE A 27 -12.44 9.99 -11.30
C PHE A 27 -13.00 8.75 -11.99
N ILE A 28 -14.07 8.90 -12.75
CA ILE A 28 -14.67 7.81 -13.53
C ILE A 28 -14.91 8.25 -14.98
N ASN A 29 -14.53 7.42 -15.93
CA ASN A 29 -14.77 7.69 -17.34
C ASN A 29 -16.21 7.32 -17.75
N LYS A 30 -16.82 8.15 -18.60
CA LYS A 30 -18.07 7.81 -19.28
C LYS A 30 -17.76 6.98 -20.54
N PRO A 31 -18.56 5.95 -20.86
CA PRO A 31 -19.81 5.54 -20.22
C PRO A 31 -19.55 4.85 -18.86
N VAL A 32 -20.34 5.24 -17.85
CA VAL A 32 -20.25 4.62 -16.50
C VAL A 32 -20.93 3.25 -16.56
N LEU A 33 -20.12 2.20 -16.63
CA LEU A 33 -20.62 0.84 -16.50
C LEU A 33 -20.95 0.55 -15.04
N ARG A 34 -22.02 -0.23 -14.81
CA ARG A 34 -22.49 -0.60 -13.46
C ARG A 34 -21.38 -1.26 -12.63
N GLU A 35 -20.54 -2.04 -13.27
CA GLU A 35 -19.39 -2.72 -12.66
C GLU A 35 -18.34 -1.73 -12.21
N HIS A 36 -17.93 -0.77 -13.05
CA HIS A 36 -16.97 0.27 -12.70
C HIS A 36 -17.44 1.16 -11.54
N LEU A 37 -18.74 1.49 -11.51
CA LEU A 37 -19.30 2.27 -10.40
C LEU A 37 -19.31 1.47 -9.11
N ARG A 38 -19.67 0.18 -9.15
CA ARG A 38 -19.64 -0.71 -7.99
C ARG A 38 -18.23 -0.83 -7.43
N ASP A 39 -17.27 -1.09 -8.32
CA ASP A 39 -15.87 -1.27 -7.93
C ASP A 39 -15.28 0.01 -7.35
N MET A 40 -15.60 1.16 -7.92
CA MET A 40 -15.23 2.45 -7.35
C MET A 40 -15.89 2.70 -5.98
N LEU A 41 -17.17 2.39 -5.82
CA LEU A 41 -17.84 2.53 -4.54
C LEU A 41 -17.23 1.60 -3.48
N LEU A 42 -16.82 0.39 -3.87
CA LEU A 42 -16.06 -0.50 -3.00
C LEU A 42 -14.71 0.12 -2.60
N VAL A 43 -13.97 0.68 -3.56
CA VAL A 43 -12.72 1.39 -3.27
C VAL A 43 -12.98 2.56 -2.32
N VAL A 44 -13.96 3.42 -2.60
CA VAL A 44 -14.30 4.59 -1.76
C VAL A 44 -14.77 4.14 -0.37
N THR A 45 -15.54 3.06 -0.26
CA THR A 45 -16.03 2.55 1.02
C THR A 45 -14.96 1.76 1.77
N HIS A 46 -14.12 0.98 1.07
CA HIS A 46 -12.96 0.33 1.67
C HIS A 46 -11.86 1.33 2.05
N HIS A 47 -11.64 2.40 1.26
CA HIS A 47 -10.79 3.51 1.71
C HIS A 47 -11.33 4.16 3.00
N ARG A 48 -12.65 4.30 3.17
CA ARG A 48 -13.19 4.75 4.45
C ARG A 48 -12.89 3.76 5.60
N HIS A 49 -12.82 2.47 5.32
CA HIS A 49 -12.42 1.47 6.31
C HIS A 49 -10.89 1.27 6.41
N ALA A 50 -10.14 1.55 5.32
CA ALA A 50 -8.68 1.48 5.35
C ALA A 50 -8.04 2.80 5.85
N PHE A 51 -8.78 3.93 5.81
CA PHE A 51 -8.31 5.24 6.26
C PHE A 51 -9.09 5.82 7.46
N ASP A 52 -10.08 5.13 8.01
CA ASP A 52 -10.42 5.28 9.44
C ASP A 52 -9.34 4.59 10.30
N VAL A 53 -8.08 4.70 9.88
CA VAL A 53 -6.99 4.53 10.83
C VAL A 53 -7.17 5.67 11.83
N PRO A 54 -7.47 5.40 13.10
CA PRO A 54 -7.62 6.45 14.10
C PRO A 54 -6.40 7.36 13.99
N ALA A 55 -6.60 8.68 14.12
CA ALA A 55 -5.49 9.60 14.21
C ALA A 55 -4.45 8.99 15.13
N MET A 56 -3.19 8.89 14.68
CA MET A 56 -2.13 8.26 15.46
C MET A 56 -2.21 8.77 16.90
N PRO A 57 -2.28 7.88 17.91
CA PRO A 57 -2.06 8.33 19.28
C PRO A 57 -0.72 9.09 19.29
N GLU A 58 -0.66 10.21 20.02
CA GLU A 58 0.54 11.09 20.08
C GLU A 58 1.85 10.36 20.43
N GLU A 59 1.80 9.07 20.80
CA GLU A 59 2.92 8.23 21.22
C GLU A 59 2.91 6.80 20.61
N VAL A 60 2.66 6.62 19.33
CA VAL A 60 2.92 5.29 18.73
C VAL A 60 4.43 5.06 18.67
N ARG A 61 4.91 4.19 19.53
CA ARG A 61 6.30 3.70 19.53
C ARG A 61 6.33 2.29 19.00
N PHE A 62 7.03 2.10 17.90
CA PHE A 62 7.35 0.77 17.40
C PHE A 62 8.47 0.15 18.25
N ASN A 63 8.50 -1.18 18.31
CA ASN A 63 9.46 -1.94 19.12
C ASN A 63 10.45 -2.70 18.22
N ARG A 64 11.05 -1.98 17.25
CA ARG A 64 12.00 -2.51 16.27
C ARG A 64 11.42 -3.60 15.37
N GLU A 65 10.13 -3.54 15.10
CA GLU A 65 9.49 -4.39 14.11
C GLU A 65 10.22 -4.28 12.76
N LYS A 66 10.48 -5.41 12.13
CA LYS A 66 11.24 -5.48 10.90
C LYS A 66 10.32 -5.30 9.70
N ILE A 67 10.60 -4.30 8.87
CA ILE A 67 9.86 -3.97 7.66
C ILE A 67 10.72 -4.32 6.43
N LEU A 68 10.14 -5.04 5.49
CA LEU A 68 10.75 -5.26 4.18
C LEU A 68 10.26 -4.18 3.22
N ILE A 69 11.20 -3.44 2.61
CA ILE A 69 10.90 -2.45 1.57
C ILE A 69 11.35 -3.02 0.23
N ALA A 70 10.48 -2.99 -0.78
CA ALA A 70 10.82 -3.23 -2.17
C ALA A 70 10.68 -1.93 -2.97
N GLU A 71 11.78 -1.40 -3.44
CA GLU A 71 11.89 -0.10 -4.14
C GLU A 71 13.09 -0.17 -5.07
N ASP A 72 12.92 0.16 -6.34
CA ASP A 72 14.00 0.09 -7.36
C ASP A 72 14.86 1.35 -7.44
N ASN A 73 14.46 2.42 -6.78
CA ASN A 73 15.22 3.66 -6.70
C ASN A 73 15.94 3.78 -5.35
N ASP A 74 17.27 3.74 -5.38
CA ASP A 74 18.14 3.78 -4.20
C ASP A 74 17.84 4.99 -3.30
N LEU A 75 17.61 6.17 -3.90
CA LEU A 75 17.35 7.39 -3.15
C LEU A 75 16.00 7.33 -2.44
N ASN A 76 14.96 6.83 -3.11
CA ASN A 76 13.64 6.64 -2.49
C ASN A 76 13.71 5.62 -1.35
N ALA A 77 14.43 4.50 -1.58
CA ALA A 77 14.64 3.48 -0.57
C ALA A 77 15.36 4.02 0.67
N GLU A 78 16.43 4.82 0.48
CA GLU A 78 17.18 5.42 1.60
C GLU A 78 16.34 6.44 2.37
N ILE A 79 15.55 7.27 1.69
CA ILE A 79 14.62 8.21 2.32
C ILE A 79 13.60 7.45 3.17
N LEU A 80 12.93 6.46 2.57
CA LEU A 80 11.90 5.68 3.26
C LEU A 80 12.46 4.91 4.46
N LYS A 81 13.64 4.31 4.29
CA LYS A 81 14.37 3.64 5.36
C LYS A 81 14.68 4.60 6.51
N THR A 82 15.29 5.75 6.22
CA THR A 82 15.63 6.75 7.25
C THR A 82 14.40 7.20 8.03
N LEU A 83 13.29 7.44 7.34
CA LEU A 83 12.04 7.86 7.96
C LEU A 83 11.44 6.77 8.86
N LEU A 84 11.45 5.51 8.44
CA LEU A 84 10.95 4.38 9.24
C LEU A 84 11.87 4.09 10.45
N GLU A 85 13.19 4.15 10.26
CA GLU A 85 14.15 3.97 11.34
C GLU A 85 14.03 5.08 12.40
N SER A 86 13.70 6.32 11.99
CA SER A 86 13.42 7.41 12.93
C SER A 86 12.18 7.15 13.82
N ARG A 87 11.29 6.26 13.39
CA ARG A 87 10.12 5.79 14.16
C ARG A 87 10.39 4.49 14.93
N ASN A 88 11.67 4.11 15.09
CA ASN A 88 12.13 2.91 15.78
C ASN A 88 11.71 1.59 15.10
N LEU A 89 11.57 1.59 13.79
CA LEU A 89 11.41 0.38 12.97
C LEU A 89 12.78 -0.10 12.48
N SER A 90 12.91 -1.39 12.19
CA SER A 90 14.08 -1.97 11.52
C SER A 90 13.73 -2.23 10.05
N VAL A 91 14.62 -1.89 9.12
CA VAL A 91 14.33 -1.94 7.69
C VAL A 91 15.30 -2.84 6.95
N VAL A 92 14.75 -3.70 6.10
CA VAL A 92 15.51 -4.46 5.09
C VAL A 92 15.04 -4.00 3.72
N TRP A 93 15.97 -3.74 2.82
CA TRP A 93 15.67 -3.25 1.48
C TRP A 93 15.92 -4.31 0.42
N ALA A 94 15.01 -4.40 -0.53
CA ALA A 94 15.07 -5.18 -1.76
C ALA A 94 14.97 -4.24 -2.96
N GLU A 95 15.91 -4.33 -3.89
CA GLU A 95 15.99 -3.46 -5.08
C GLU A 95 14.96 -3.79 -6.17
N ASN A 96 14.21 -4.87 -6.05
CA ASN A 96 13.14 -5.29 -6.95
C ASN A 96 12.26 -6.36 -6.30
N GLY A 97 11.13 -6.69 -6.95
CA GLY A 97 10.18 -7.69 -6.44
C GLY A 97 10.77 -9.09 -6.29
N LYS A 98 11.70 -9.49 -7.18
CA LYS A 98 12.32 -10.82 -7.10
C LYS A 98 13.20 -10.95 -5.87
N VAL A 99 13.98 -9.92 -5.55
CA VAL A 99 14.80 -9.88 -4.32
C VAL A 99 13.90 -9.87 -3.08
N ALA A 100 12.79 -9.11 -3.10
CA ALA A 100 11.83 -9.09 -1.99
C ALA A 100 11.21 -10.47 -1.73
N VAL A 101 10.82 -11.19 -2.79
CA VAL A 101 10.29 -12.56 -2.70
C VAL A 101 11.34 -13.51 -2.10
N GLY A 102 12.61 -13.40 -2.54
CA GLY A 102 13.72 -14.20 -2.01
C GLY A 102 13.96 -13.96 -0.53
N LEU A 103 14.10 -12.68 -0.13
CA LEU A 103 14.32 -12.29 1.26
C LEU A 103 13.17 -12.76 2.17
N PHE A 104 11.92 -12.65 1.69
CA PHE A 104 10.78 -13.15 2.45
C PHE A 104 10.77 -14.69 2.54
N ALA A 105 11.11 -15.39 1.46
CA ALA A 105 11.15 -16.85 1.44
C ALA A 105 12.21 -17.43 2.38
N GLU A 106 13.36 -16.76 2.50
CA GLU A 106 14.51 -17.17 3.32
C GLU A 106 14.38 -16.75 4.79
N SER A 107 13.45 -15.85 5.11
CA SER A 107 13.24 -15.36 6.47
C SER A 107 12.52 -16.39 7.34
N GLU A 108 12.71 -16.28 8.65
CA GLU A 108 11.90 -17.04 9.62
C GLU A 108 10.42 -16.57 9.58
N PRO A 109 9.45 -17.47 9.78
CA PRO A 109 8.05 -17.09 9.86
C PRO A 109 7.81 -16.02 10.93
N GLY A 110 7.18 -14.90 10.50
CA GLY A 110 6.91 -13.76 11.38
C GLY A 110 8.10 -12.82 11.61
N GLU A 111 9.22 -13.03 10.93
CA GLU A 111 10.38 -12.14 11.01
C GLU A 111 10.07 -10.74 10.48
N TYR A 112 9.33 -10.63 9.39
CA TYR A 112 8.84 -9.36 8.88
C TYR A 112 7.45 -9.06 9.43
N ALA A 113 7.29 -7.84 9.91
CA ALA A 113 6.02 -7.33 10.44
C ALA A 113 5.09 -6.80 9.33
N ALA A 114 5.67 -6.26 8.27
CA ALA A 114 4.98 -5.80 7.06
C ALA A 114 5.94 -5.68 5.87
N ILE A 115 5.37 -5.55 4.67
CA ILE A 115 6.10 -5.29 3.43
C ILE A 115 5.58 -3.99 2.81
N LEU A 116 6.47 -3.04 2.52
CA LEU A 116 6.19 -1.88 1.69
C LEU A 116 6.68 -2.20 0.27
N MET A 117 5.77 -2.26 -0.69
CA MET A 117 6.02 -2.80 -2.02
C MET A 117 5.74 -1.74 -3.08
N ASP A 118 6.78 -1.25 -3.77
CA ASP A 118 6.53 -0.47 -4.98
C ASP A 118 5.80 -1.34 -6.02
N VAL A 119 4.77 -0.77 -6.61
CA VAL A 119 4.00 -1.45 -7.65
C VAL A 119 4.80 -1.60 -8.94
N ARG A 120 5.64 -0.61 -9.27
CA ARG A 120 6.38 -0.60 -10.53
C ARG A 120 7.88 -0.73 -10.29
N MET A 121 8.40 -1.91 -10.55
CA MET A 121 9.83 -2.20 -10.45
C MET A 121 10.27 -3.03 -11.66
N PRO A 122 11.54 -2.93 -12.08
CA PRO A 122 12.13 -3.80 -13.11
C PRO A 122 12.28 -5.24 -12.57
N VAL A 123 12.53 -6.19 -13.46
CA VAL A 123 12.76 -7.61 -13.20
C VAL A 123 11.50 -8.35 -12.73
N MET A 124 10.85 -7.88 -11.66
CA MET A 124 9.59 -8.37 -11.13
C MET A 124 8.86 -7.20 -10.47
N ASP A 125 7.66 -6.90 -10.95
CA ASP A 125 6.82 -5.85 -10.38
C ASP A 125 6.21 -6.25 -9.02
N GLY A 126 5.68 -5.26 -8.29
CA GLY A 126 5.14 -5.49 -6.96
C GLY A 126 3.87 -6.35 -6.95
N LEU A 127 3.07 -6.32 -8.03
CA LEU A 127 1.87 -7.15 -8.14
C LEU A 127 2.25 -8.63 -8.31
N GLU A 128 3.24 -8.90 -9.14
CA GLU A 128 3.77 -10.24 -9.36
C GLU A 128 4.45 -10.76 -8.09
N ALA A 129 5.29 -9.94 -7.45
CA ALA A 129 5.95 -10.27 -6.19
C ALA A 129 4.93 -10.62 -5.09
N THR A 130 3.85 -9.84 -4.98
CA THR A 130 2.77 -10.10 -4.03
C THR A 130 2.10 -11.45 -4.28
N ARG A 131 1.79 -11.78 -5.55
CA ARG A 131 1.21 -13.10 -5.88
C ARG A 131 2.15 -14.23 -5.50
N HIS A 132 3.45 -14.09 -5.76
CA HIS A 132 4.45 -15.08 -5.35
C HIS A 132 4.48 -15.26 -3.83
N ILE A 133 4.53 -14.17 -3.06
CA ILE A 133 4.49 -14.23 -1.59
C ILE A 133 3.20 -14.89 -1.11
N ARG A 134 2.02 -14.46 -1.59
CA ARG A 134 0.72 -15.02 -1.18
C ARG A 134 0.55 -16.49 -1.58
N GLY A 135 1.24 -16.96 -2.63
CA GLY A 135 1.26 -18.35 -3.09
C GLY A 135 2.17 -19.27 -2.29
N MET A 136 3.00 -18.78 -1.37
CA MET A 136 3.88 -19.61 -0.55
C MET A 136 3.07 -20.46 0.43
N THR A 137 3.60 -21.63 0.79
CA THR A 137 2.95 -22.58 1.72
C THR A 137 3.05 -22.18 3.18
N ARG A 138 3.92 -21.22 3.51
CA ARG A 138 4.11 -20.72 4.89
C ARG A 138 2.89 -19.89 5.33
N GLU A 139 2.52 -20.04 6.60
CA GLU A 139 1.27 -19.47 7.13
C GLU A 139 1.28 -17.92 7.12
N ASP A 140 2.39 -17.32 7.50
CA ASP A 140 2.55 -15.86 7.55
C ASP A 140 2.50 -15.19 6.17
N ALA A 141 2.79 -15.91 5.08
CA ALA A 141 2.67 -15.41 3.72
C ALA A 141 1.24 -14.97 3.36
N ARG A 142 0.24 -15.57 3.97
CA ARG A 142 -1.17 -15.22 3.75
C ARG A 142 -1.62 -14.03 4.59
N ARG A 143 -0.92 -13.76 5.70
CA ARG A 143 -1.33 -12.78 6.72
C ARG A 143 -0.49 -11.51 6.71
N ILE A 144 0.80 -11.60 6.35
CA ILE A 144 1.69 -10.44 6.38
C ILE A 144 1.07 -9.25 5.66
N PRO A 145 0.96 -8.08 6.31
CA PRO A 145 0.50 -6.87 5.63
C PRO A 145 1.45 -6.49 4.49
N ILE A 146 0.90 -6.31 3.28
CA ILE A 146 1.63 -5.82 2.11
C ILE A 146 0.97 -4.52 1.68
N PHE A 147 1.72 -3.42 1.73
CA PHE A 147 1.26 -2.10 1.38
C PHE A 147 1.86 -1.68 0.04
N ALA A 148 0.99 -1.40 -0.93
CA ALA A 148 1.40 -0.89 -2.23
C ALA A 148 1.90 0.55 -2.11
N LEU A 149 3.03 0.85 -2.75
CA LEU A 149 3.52 2.20 -2.98
C LEU A 149 3.43 2.47 -4.49
N SER A 150 2.76 3.54 -4.93
CA SER A 150 2.58 3.80 -6.35
C SER A 150 2.65 5.29 -6.67
N ALA A 151 3.23 5.63 -7.81
CA ALA A 151 3.18 6.99 -8.35
C ALA A 151 1.80 7.37 -8.91
N ASN A 152 0.90 6.38 -9.11
CA ASN A 152 -0.42 6.57 -9.71
C ASN A 152 -1.53 6.22 -8.72
N ALA A 153 -2.48 7.13 -8.58
CA ALA A 153 -3.68 6.99 -7.76
C ALA A 153 -4.93 6.57 -8.58
N PHE A 154 -4.74 5.93 -9.74
CA PHE A 154 -5.88 5.51 -10.54
C PHE A 154 -6.63 4.37 -9.83
N ALA A 155 -7.95 4.43 -9.85
CA ALA A 155 -8.83 3.42 -9.24
C ALA A 155 -8.49 2.01 -9.74
N ASP A 156 -8.14 1.86 -11.02
CA ASP A 156 -7.72 0.59 -11.61
C ASP A 156 -6.42 0.03 -10.99
N ASP A 157 -5.43 0.89 -10.69
CA ASP A 157 -4.16 0.46 -10.10
C ASP A 157 -4.36 0.04 -8.63
N ILE A 158 -5.20 0.79 -7.91
CA ILE A 158 -5.59 0.44 -6.53
C ILE A 158 -6.33 -0.90 -6.50
N GLN A 159 -7.31 -1.08 -7.40
CA GLN A 159 -8.08 -2.32 -7.48
C GLN A 159 -7.20 -3.52 -7.81
N ARG A 160 -6.26 -3.39 -8.76
CA ARG A 160 -5.30 -4.44 -9.10
C ARG A 160 -4.43 -4.82 -7.91
N SER A 161 -3.95 -3.84 -7.14
CA SER A 161 -3.15 -4.06 -5.94
C SER A 161 -3.92 -4.88 -4.90
N LEU A 162 -5.18 -4.52 -4.63
CA LEU A 162 -6.03 -5.24 -3.69
C LEU A 162 -6.38 -6.65 -4.19
N GLN A 163 -6.68 -6.81 -5.48
CA GLN A 163 -7.00 -8.12 -6.09
C GLN A 163 -5.82 -9.08 -6.06
N CYS A 164 -4.58 -8.62 -6.13
CA CYS A 164 -3.41 -9.49 -6.03
C CYS A 164 -3.04 -9.85 -4.58
N GLY A 165 -3.75 -9.29 -3.59
CA GLY A 165 -3.59 -9.62 -2.18
C GLY A 165 -2.82 -8.58 -1.36
N MET A 166 -2.61 -7.36 -1.87
CA MET A 166 -2.12 -6.24 -1.07
C MET A 166 -3.22 -5.73 -0.13
N ASN A 167 -2.84 -5.19 1.01
CA ASN A 167 -3.77 -4.81 2.08
C ASN A 167 -4.15 -3.32 2.03
N THR A 168 -3.24 -2.49 1.55
CA THR A 168 -3.42 -1.02 1.50
C THR A 168 -2.62 -0.46 0.33
N HIS A 169 -3.03 0.69 -0.18
CA HIS A 169 -2.37 1.37 -1.29
C HIS A 169 -2.04 2.80 -0.88
N PHE A 170 -0.78 3.19 -1.02
CA PHE A 170 -0.29 4.54 -0.77
C PHE A 170 0.22 5.19 -2.05
N ASN A 171 -0.08 6.45 -2.22
CA ASN A 171 0.44 7.24 -3.33
C ASN A 171 1.78 7.86 -2.96
N LYS A 172 2.73 7.87 -3.89
CA LYS A 172 3.96 8.63 -3.79
C LYS A 172 3.70 10.11 -4.16
N PRO A 173 4.24 11.11 -3.43
CA PRO A 173 5.11 10.98 -2.28
C PRO A 173 4.36 10.45 -1.05
N VAL A 174 5.01 9.55 -0.32
CA VAL A 174 4.36 8.82 0.76
C VAL A 174 4.30 9.68 2.02
N ASP A 175 3.12 9.78 2.60
CA ASP A 175 2.93 10.37 3.93
C ASP A 175 3.29 9.35 5.02
N MET A 176 4.32 9.67 5.80
CA MET A 176 4.84 8.77 6.83
C MET A 176 3.86 8.54 7.98
N ASP A 177 3.06 9.53 8.33
CA ASP A 177 2.07 9.38 9.40
C ASP A 177 0.99 8.39 8.98
N SER A 178 0.57 8.43 7.70
CA SER A 178 -0.36 7.46 7.12
C SER A 178 0.21 6.04 7.10
N ILE A 179 1.50 5.86 6.73
CA ILE A 179 2.15 4.53 6.78
C ILE A 179 2.24 4.03 8.22
N CYS A 180 2.71 4.85 9.15
CA CYS A 180 2.83 4.46 10.56
C CYS A 180 1.48 4.12 11.18
N ALA A 181 0.43 4.87 10.83
CA ALA A 181 -0.91 4.59 11.28
C ALA A 181 -1.43 3.25 10.74
N ALA A 182 -1.20 2.95 9.46
CA ALA A 182 -1.55 1.66 8.88
C ALA A 182 -0.74 0.51 9.49
N LEU A 183 0.58 0.68 9.67
CA LEU A 183 1.43 -0.31 10.34
C LEU A 183 0.91 -0.60 11.75
N HIS A 184 0.64 0.43 12.54
CA HIS A 184 0.11 0.27 13.89
C HIS A 184 -1.22 -0.49 13.88
N TYR A 185 -2.16 -0.08 13.02
CA TYR A 185 -3.45 -0.75 12.89
C TYR A 185 -3.31 -2.24 12.60
N TRP A 186 -2.52 -2.60 11.58
CA TRP A 186 -2.34 -3.99 11.18
C TRP A 186 -1.59 -4.83 12.22
N LEU A 187 -0.56 -4.26 12.86
CA LEU A 187 0.20 -4.94 13.91
C LEU A 187 -0.63 -5.22 15.17
N GLU A 188 -1.52 -4.30 15.56
CA GLU A 188 -2.40 -4.51 16.71
C GLU A 188 -3.49 -5.55 16.41
N HIS A 189 -4.04 -5.56 15.20
CA HIS A 189 -5.09 -6.51 14.82
C HIS A 189 -4.55 -7.92 14.54
N ASP A 190 -3.29 -8.04 14.14
CA ASP A 190 -2.63 -9.34 13.93
C ASP A 190 -2.21 -9.99 15.26
N LYS A 191 -1.92 -9.20 16.31
CA LYS A 191 -1.60 -9.74 17.66
C LYS A 191 -2.71 -10.61 18.25
N GLY A 192 -3.97 -10.37 17.89
CA GLY A 192 -5.10 -11.20 18.33
C GLY A 192 -5.18 -12.57 17.65
N ASN A 193 -4.35 -12.84 16.66
CA ASN A 193 -4.41 -14.04 15.81
C ASN A 193 -3.06 -14.78 15.72
N ARG A 194 -2.05 -14.36 16.50
CA ARG A 194 -0.79 -15.10 16.66
C ARG A 194 -0.99 -16.19 17.71
N PRO A 195 -0.57 -17.44 17.44
CA PRO A 195 -0.65 -18.54 18.38
C PRO A 195 0.18 -18.31 19.63
#